data_8bf6c0519b700c2f473177afc6a71592
#
_entry.id   8bf6c0519b700c2f473177afc6a71592
#
_cell.length_a   1.000
_cell.length_b   1.000
_cell.length_c   1.000
_cell.angle_alpha   90.00
_cell.angle_beta   90.00
_cell.angle_gamma   90.00
#
_symmetry.space_group_name_H-M   'P 1'
#
loop_
_entity.id
_entity.type
_entity.pdbx_description
1 polymer ?
#
loop_
_entity_poly.entity_id
_entity_poly.type
_entity_poly.pdbx_seq_one_letter_code
_entity_poly.pdbx_strand_id
1 'polypeptide(L)'
;ITRAFLEAGFHVLCEKPMTMTVEEGEEIVRVAASSGSICAVNYGYTGYSLVRHMRAMVARGDLGAIRLVNAEFAHGHHADAADADNPRVRWRYDPAQAGVSAQFADCGIHAMHMASFVVGQEVTRLSADIVSCIASRTLEDDAMVNFRMDGGAVGRLWTSSIAIGRQHGLGIQVFGEKGGLRWSQEHPNQLYWMPLNERLQIIERGEANLSPEADRTTRVTIGHAEGMPLAFANIYTDLAEAIRAHQEGRDVDPAADLYPRASDGLRSMAAVAAVAESGANEAAWVDARPPMYR
;
A
#
# COMPACT_ATOMS: atom_id res chain seq x y z
N ILE A 1 18.24 -2.17 -12.70
CA ILE A 1 18.11 -3.65 -12.66
C ILE A 1 16.78 -4.06 -13.31
N THR A 2 15.62 -3.66 -12.78
CA THR A 2 14.26 -4.04 -13.25
C THR A 2 14.09 -3.87 -14.76
N ARG A 3 14.45 -2.69 -15.30
CA ARG A 3 14.39 -2.40 -16.74
C ARG A 3 15.15 -3.44 -17.56
N ALA A 4 16.40 -3.74 -17.21
CA ALA A 4 17.24 -4.67 -17.99
C ALA A 4 16.66 -6.10 -18.03
N PHE A 5 16.04 -6.56 -16.95
CA PHE A 5 15.37 -7.86 -16.94
C PHE A 5 14.08 -7.85 -17.78
N LEU A 6 13.28 -6.79 -17.72
CA LEU A 6 12.09 -6.66 -18.56
C LEU A 6 12.45 -6.62 -20.06
N GLU A 7 13.48 -5.84 -20.43
CA GLU A 7 14.00 -5.77 -21.82
C GLU A 7 14.55 -7.13 -22.31
N ALA A 8 15.04 -7.96 -21.40
CA ALA A 8 15.48 -9.32 -21.69
C ALA A 8 14.33 -10.36 -21.70
N GLY A 9 13.08 -9.94 -21.50
CA GLY A 9 11.90 -10.80 -21.55
C GLY A 9 11.59 -11.54 -20.25
N PHE A 10 12.22 -11.16 -19.13
CA PHE A 10 11.90 -11.74 -17.83
C PHE A 10 10.71 -11.04 -17.18
N HIS A 11 9.82 -11.82 -16.53
CA HIS A 11 8.86 -11.27 -15.59
C HIS A 11 9.56 -10.85 -14.29
N VAL A 12 9.16 -9.73 -13.70
CA VAL A 12 9.88 -9.14 -12.55
C VAL A 12 8.91 -8.87 -11.40
N LEU A 13 9.30 -9.27 -10.20
CA LEU A 13 8.77 -8.73 -8.95
C LEU A 13 9.79 -7.75 -8.38
N CYS A 14 9.47 -6.47 -8.44
CA CYS A 14 10.32 -5.39 -7.94
C CYS A 14 10.00 -5.09 -6.47
N GLU A 15 11.01 -4.81 -5.66
CA GLU A 15 10.80 -4.29 -4.31
C GLU A 15 10.30 -2.83 -4.35
N LYS A 16 9.63 -2.45 -3.28
CA LYS A 16 9.21 -1.08 -3.04
C LYS A 16 10.32 -0.28 -2.29
N PRO A 17 10.43 1.02 -2.50
CA PRO A 17 9.84 1.82 -3.58
C PRO A 17 10.37 1.34 -4.93
N MET A 18 9.52 1.37 -5.97
CA MET A 18 9.87 0.79 -7.27
C MET A 18 11.07 1.47 -7.94
N THR A 19 11.20 2.78 -7.76
CA THR A 19 12.23 3.64 -8.36
C THR A 19 12.59 4.78 -7.43
N MET A 20 13.59 5.59 -7.81
CA MET A 20 13.97 6.80 -7.08
C MET A 20 13.16 8.03 -7.52
N THR A 21 12.75 8.08 -8.78
CA THR A 21 11.99 9.19 -9.34
C THR A 21 10.73 8.73 -10.08
N VAL A 22 9.83 9.67 -10.34
CA VAL A 22 8.60 9.42 -11.12
C VAL A 22 8.94 9.05 -12.57
N GLU A 23 9.90 9.74 -13.16
CA GLU A 23 10.34 9.53 -14.54
C GLU A 23 10.89 8.11 -14.75
N GLU A 24 11.68 7.62 -13.81
CA GLU A 24 12.14 6.22 -13.80
C GLU A 24 10.97 5.25 -13.68
N GLY A 25 9.97 5.58 -12.87
CA GLY A 25 8.74 4.79 -12.73
C GLY A 25 7.93 4.74 -14.03
N GLU A 26 7.78 5.86 -14.73
CA GLU A 26 7.14 5.93 -16.04
C GLU A 26 7.90 5.09 -17.08
N GLU A 27 9.23 5.09 -17.02
CA GLU A 27 10.06 4.26 -17.89
C GLU A 27 9.81 2.76 -17.62
N ILE A 28 9.76 2.33 -16.36
CA ILE A 28 9.47 0.92 -16.02
C ILE A 28 8.09 0.51 -16.54
N VAL A 29 7.07 1.35 -16.39
CA VAL A 29 5.71 1.07 -16.91
C VAL A 29 5.73 0.93 -18.43
N ARG A 30 6.42 1.83 -19.15
CA ARG A 30 6.55 1.77 -20.62
C ARG A 30 7.28 0.52 -21.07
N VAL A 31 8.39 0.17 -20.41
CA VAL A 31 9.18 -1.02 -20.75
C VAL A 31 8.40 -2.29 -20.48
N ALA A 32 7.69 -2.39 -19.36
CA ALA A 32 6.84 -3.54 -19.06
C ALA A 32 5.76 -3.73 -20.16
N ALA A 33 5.11 -2.64 -20.57
CA ALA A 33 4.10 -2.70 -21.62
C ALA A 33 4.68 -3.11 -22.98
N SER A 34 5.88 -2.61 -23.35
CA SER A 34 6.48 -2.88 -24.66
C SER A 34 7.16 -4.25 -24.75
N SER A 35 7.68 -4.78 -23.64
CA SER A 35 8.33 -6.10 -23.61
C SER A 35 7.32 -7.26 -23.55
N GLY A 36 6.06 -6.98 -23.24
CA GLY A 36 5.06 -8.02 -22.93
C GLY A 36 5.33 -8.78 -21.62
N SER A 37 6.31 -8.33 -20.83
CA SER A 37 6.66 -8.95 -19.57
C SER A 37 5.81 -8.40 -18.41
N ILE A 38 5.46 -9.26 -17.45
CA ILE A 38 4.77 -8.85 -16.24
C ILE A 38 5.76 -8.18 -15.30
N CYS A 39 5.44 -6.96 -14.85
CA CYS A 39 6.16 -6.27 -13.78
C CYS A 39 5.21 -6.03 -12.61
N ALA A 40 5.51 -6.68 -11.49
CA ALA A 40 4.80 -6.52 -10.21
C ALA A 40 5.67 -5.75 -9.21
N VAL A 41 5.03 -5.11 -8.21
CA VAL A 41 5.71 -4.45 -7.10
C VAL A 41 5.32 -5.11 -5.79
N ASN A 42 6.26 -5.32 -4.89
CA ASN A 42 6.07 -6.11 -3.67
C ASN A 42 5.36 -5.32 -2.56
N TYR A 43 4.09 -4.93 -2.78
CA TYR A 43 3.21 -4.43 -1.72
C TYR A 43 2.56 -5.59 -0.96
N GLY A 44 3.39 -6.38 -0.27
CA GLY A 44 3.01 -7.66 0.36
C GLY A 44 1.82 -7.60 1.32
N TYR A 45 1.52 -6.44 1.90
CA TYR A 45 0.40 -6.28 2.84
C TYR A 45 -0.98 -6.45 2.19
N THR A 46 -1.12 -6.27 0.87
CA THR A 46 -2.36 -6.57 0.15
C THR A 46 -2.58 -8.07 -0.08
N GLY A 47 -1.61 -8.89 0.29
CA GLY A 47 -1.73 -10.35 0.29
C GLY A 47 -2.45 -10.94 1.53
N TYR A 48 -2.79 -10.15 2.55
CA TYR A 48 -3.59 -10.63 3.67
C TYR A 48 -5.02 -10.98 3.22
N SER A 49 -5.51 -12.15 3.62
CA SER A 49 -6.84 -12.65 3.23
C SER A 49 -7.95 -11.68 3.58
N LEU A 50 -7.93 -11.10 4.79
CA LEU A 50 -9.00 -10.18 5.21
C LEU A 50 -8.88 -8.78 4.58
N VAL A 51 -7.70 -8.34 4.14
CA VAL A 51 -7.57 -7.14 3.31
C VAL A 51 -8.22 -7.36 1.93
N ARG A 52 -8.09 -8.55 1.36
CA ARG A 52 -8.78 -8.93 0.12
C ARG A 52 -10.28 -9.06 0.31
N HIS A 53 -10.72 -9.64 1.43
CA HIS A 53 -12.14 -9.68 1.75
C HIS A 53 -12.73 -8.27 1.92
N MET A 54 -12.01 -7.38 2.59
CA MET A 54 -12.38 -5.97 2.73
C MET A 54 -12.56 -5.28 1.38
N ARG A 55 -11.62 -5.48 0.42
CA ARG A 55 -11.75 -5.02 -0.96
C ARG A 55 -13.00 -5.58 -1.63
N ALA A 56 -13.25 -6.89 -1.51
CA ALA A 56 -14.40 -7.55 -2.09
C ALA A 56 -15.73 -7.01 -1.53
N MET A 57 -15.81 -6.73 -0.22
CA MET A 57 -16.97 -6.11 0.41
C MET A 57 -17.24 -4.71 -0.16
N VAL A 58 -16.20 -3.90 -0.33
CA VAL A 58 -16.31 -2.58 -0.96
C VAL A 58 -16.80 -2.70 -2.41
N ALA A 59 -16.20 -3.59 -3.20
CA ALA A 59 -16.55 -3.81 -4.60
C ALA A 59 -17.99 -4.30 -4.79
N ARG A 60 -18.51 -5.13 -3.87
CA ARG A 60 -19.92 -5.58 -3.89
C ARG A 60 -20.92 -4.48 -3.47
N GLY A 61 -20.43 -3.37 -2.91
CA GLY A 61 -21.27 -2.27 -2.43
C GLY A 61 -21.88 -2.52 -1.05
N ASP A 62 -21.31 -3.41 -0.24
CA ASP A 62 -21.77 -3.69 1.12
C ASP A 62 -21.75 -2.42 1.99
N LEU A 63 -20.79 -1.52 1.74
CA LEU A 63 -20.65 -0.24 2.44
C LEU A 63 -21.45 0.91 1.82
N GLY A 64 -22.04 0.73 0.64
CA GLY A 64 -22.56 1.84 -0.17
C GLY A 64 -21.44 2.71 -0.73
N ALA A 65 -21.72 3.97 -1.09
CA ALA A 65 -20.70 4.89 -1.55
C ALA A 65 -19.66 5.15 -0.44
N ILE A 66 -18.39 5.03 -0.77
CA ILE A 66 -17.31 5.27 0.20
C ILE A 66 -17.14 6.77 0.42
N ARG A 67 -17.15 7.17 1.67
CA ARG A 67 -17.04 8.58 2.09
C ARG A 67 -15.66 8.92 2.63
N LEU A 68 -15.15 8.10 3.56
CA LEU A 68 -13.91 8.38 4.28
C LEU A 68 -13.00 7.16 4.33
N VAL A 69 -11.69 7.40 4.28
CA VAL A 69 -10.64 6.41 4.50
C VAL A 69 -9.64 6.97 5.50
N ASN A 70 -9.34 6.20 6.54
CA ASN A 70 -8.20 6.48 7.43
C ASN A 70 -7.21 5.32 7.28
N ALA A 71 -5.97 5.65 6.93
CA ALA A 71 -4.87 4.69 6.86
C ALA A 71 -3.73 5.13 7.78
N GLU A 72 -3.01 4.20 8.33
CA GLU A 72 -1.85 4.51 9.17
C GLU A 72 -0.76 3.47 9.00
N PHE A 73 0.50 3.90 9.18
CA PHE A 73 1.65 3.05 9.33
C PHE A 73 2.65 3.77 10.24
N ALA A 74 2.41 3.71 11.54
CA ALA A 74 3.18 4.45 12.53
C ALA A 74 3.80 3.51 13.56
N HIS A 75 5.11 3.57 13.72
CA HIS A 75 5.88 2.77 14.67
C HIS A 75 6.94 3.62 15.39
N GLY A 76 7.53 3.09 16.45
CA GLY A 76 8.57 3.76 17.22
C GLY A 76 9.99 3.20 17.03
N HIS A 77 10.25 2.45 15.96
CA HIS A 77 11.49 1.70 15.80
C HIS A 77 12.73 2.58 15.59
N HIS A 78 12.55 3.82 15.13
CA HIS A 78 13.64 4.77 14.89
C HIS A 78 13.50 6.03 15.76
N ALA A 79 12.88 5.90 16.94
CA ALA A 79 12.69 7.02 17.86
C ALA A 79 13.96 7.41 18.64
N ASP A 80 14.98 6.56 18.65
CA ASP A 80 16.24 6.87 19.31
C ASP A 80 17.11 7.77 18.41
N ALA A 81 17.50 8.92 18.92
CA ALA A 81 18.43 9.82 18.22
C ALA A 81 19.79 9.18 17.93
N ALA A 82 20.23 8.19 18.73
CA ALA A 82 21.45 7.42 18.51
C ALA A 82 21.42 6.58 17.21
N ASP A 83 20.25 6.35 16.62
CA ASP A 83 20.12 5.70 15.31
C ASP A 83 20.77 6.51 14.17
N ALA A 84 21.07 7.78 14.36
CA ALA A 84 21.83 8.58 13.40
C ALA A 84 23.21 7.98 13.08
N ASP A 85 23.83 7.30 14.05
CA ASP A 85 25.13 6.64 13.88
C ASP A 85 25.01 5.16 13.46
N ASN A 86 23.78 4.62 13.43
CA ASN A 86 23.51 3.24 13.04
C ASN A 86 23.51 3.08 11.52
N PRO A 87 24.47 2.35 10.90
CA PRO A 87 24.53 2.19 9.45
C PRO A 87 23.30 1.52 8.83
N ARG A 88 22.53 0.75 9.63
CA ARG A 88 21.29 0.07 9.18
C ARG A 88 20.11 1.03 9.09
N VAL A 89 20.19 2.20 9.71
CA VAL A 89 19.09 3.16 9.81
C VAL A 89 19.42 4.46 9.07
N ARG A 90 20.62 5.01 9.25
CA ARG A 90 21.03 6.34 8.77
C ARG A 90 20.81 6.57 7.27
N TRP A 91 20.95 5.51 6.45
CA TRP A 91 20.75 5.61 5.00
C TRP A 91 19.35 6.07 4.61
N ARG A 92 18.34 5.76 5.46
CA ARG A 92 16.94 6.15 5.24
C ARG A 92 16.74 7.66 5.30
N TYR A 93 17.58 8.35 6.05
CA TYR A 93 17.52 9.81 6.25
C TYR A 93 18.58 10.57 5.45
N ASP A 94 19.30 9.88 4.57
CA ASP A 94 20.25 10.45 3.63
C ASP A 94 19.57 10.65 2.26
N PRO A 95 19.31 11.91 1.81
CA PRO A 95 18.65 12.17 0.54
C PRO A 95 19.37 11.55 -0.67
N ALA A 96 20.68 11.33 -0.60
CA ALA A 96 21.44 10.69 -1.67
C ALA A 96 21.12 9.20 -1.84
N GLN A 97 20.58 8.55 -0.80
CA GLN A 97 20.26 7.13 -0.77
C GLN A 97 18.75 6.88 -0.75
N ALA A 98 17.99 7.67 0.00
CA ALA A 98 16.55 7.51 0.20
C ALA A 98 15.69 8.36 -0.76
N GLY A 99 16.30 9.34 -1.46
CA GLY A 99 15.57 10.25 -2.32
C GLY A 99 14.95 11.41 -1.55
N VAL A 100 13.74 11.81 -1.90
CA VAL A 100 13.09 13.05 -1.40
C VAL A 100 12.26 12.85 -0.12
N SER A 101 12.11 11.61 0.35
CA SER A 101 11.29 11.28 1.52
C SER A 101 11.85 10.02 2.18
N ALA A 102 11.79 9.96 3.51
CA ALA A 102 12.22 8.81 4.29
C ALA A 102 11.01 7.98 4.75
N GLN A 103 10.26 8.47 5.71
CA GLN A 103 9.20 7.70 6.36
C GLN A 103 8.01 7.45 5.45
N PHE A 104 7.61 8.45 4.65
CA PHE A 104 6.51 8.24 3.72
C PHE A 104 6.90 7.27 2.60
N ALA A 105 8.11 7.37 2.04
CA ALA A 105 8.60 6.46 1.00
C ALA A 105 8.84 5.03 1.52
N ASP A 106 9.14 4.84 2.80
CA ASP A 106 9.32 3.50 3.39
C ASP A 106 7.98 2.87 3.83
N CYS A 107 7.19 3.57 4.63
CA CYS A 107 5.97 3.05 5.28
C CYS A 107 4.69 3.68 4.72
N GLY A 108 4.67 5.00 4.48
CA GLY A 108 3.49 5.71 4.02
C GLY A 108 2.92 5.19 2.71
N ILE A 109 3.79 4.81 1.76
CA ILE A 109 3.36 4.23 0.47
C ILE A 109 2.60 2.91 0.62
N HIS A 110 2.91 2.09 1.63
CA HIS A 110 2.14 0.88 1.91
C HIS A 110 0.71 1.20 2.37
N ALA A 111 0.58 2.16 3.28
CA ALA A 111 -0.73 2.57 3.78
C ALA A 111 -1.57 3.25 2.68
N MET A 112 -0.95 4.07 1.83
CA MET A 112 -1.61 4.71 0.70
C MET A 112 -2.01 3.71 -0.38
N HIS A 113 -1.12 2.80 -0.76
CA HIS A 113 -1.43 1.71 -1.70
C HIS A 113 -2.56 0.83 -1.17
N MET A 114 -2.54 0.46 0.13
CA MET A 114 -3.61 -0.30 0.75
C MET A 114 -4.95 0.45 0.69
N ALA A 115 -4.97 1.76 0.90
CA ALA A 115 -6.18 2.57 0.77
C ALA A 115 -6.76 2.50 -0.65
N SER A 116 -5.93 2.73 -1.68
CA SER A 116 -6.36 2.60 -3.08
C SER A 116 -6.79 1.18 -3.43
N PHE A 117 -6.03 0.18 -3.00
CA PHE A 117 -6.35 -1.23 -3.23
C PHE A 117 -7.71 -1.63 -2.65
N VAL A 118 -7.98 -1.28 -1.39
CA VAL A 118 -9.23 -1.67 -0.71
C VAL A 118 -10.42 -0.91 -1.27
N VAL A 119 -10.28 0.40 -1.51
CA VAL A 119 -11.39 1.25 -1.97
C VAL A 119 -11.65 1.08 -3.48
N GLY A 120 -10.64 0.67 -4.24
CA GLY A 120 -10.74 0.60 -5.70
C GLY A 120 -10.80 1.97 -6.37
N GLN A 121 -10.25 3.00 -5.71
CA GLN A 121 -10.16 4.36 -6.21
C GLN A 121 -8.71 4.85 -6.10
N GLU A 122 -8.31 5.78 -6.96
CA GLU A 122 -6.94 6.30 -6.99
C GLU A 122 -6.85 7.69 -6.36
N VAL A 123 -5.72 7.94 -5.70
CA VAL A 123 -5.43 9.25 -5.13
C VAL A 123 -5.13 10.25 -6.23
N THR A 124 -5.85 11.37 -6.25
CA THR A 124 -5.70 12.42 -7.27
C THR A 124 -5.00 13.67 -6.75
N ARG A 125 -5.26 14.04 -5.50
CA ARG A 125 -4.66 15.21 -4.85
C ARG A 125 -4.37 14.91 -3.40
N LEU A 126 -3.29 15.49 -2.88
CA LEU A 126 -2.95 15.40 -1.47
C LEU A 126 -2.44 16.74 -0.90
N SER A 127 -2.44 16.82 0.42
CA SER A 127 -1.82 17.86 1.22
C SER A 127 -1.10 17.16 2.38
N ALA A 128 0.17 17.43 2.57
CA ALA A 128 1.02 16.75 3.54
C ALA A 128 1.73 17.73 4.48
N ASP A 129 1.57 17.51 5.77
CA ASP A 129 2.40 18.08 6.81
C ASP A 129 3.49 17.06 7.17
N ILE A 130 4.74 17.40 6.90
CA ILE A 130 5.90 16.53 7.14
C ILE A 130 6.86 17.19 8.11
N VAL A 131 7.41 16.40 9.01
CA VAL A 131 8.32 16.93 10.04
C VAL A 131 9.46 15.96 10.31
N SER A 132 10.65 16.53 10.60
CA SER A 132 11.78 15.82 11.19
C SER A 132 11.88 16.23 12.65
N CYS A 133 11.34 15.41 13.55
CA CYS A 133 11.36 15.66 14.99
C CYS A 133 12.75 15.41 15.60
N ILE A 134 13.55 14.56 15.00
CA ILE A 134 14.93 14.29 15.43
C ILE A 134 15.87 15.19 14.65
N ALA A 135 16.47 16.16 15.33
CA ALA A 135 17.24 17.24 14.73
C ALA A 135 18.43 16.82 13.83
N SER A 136 18.94 15.61 13.98
CA SER A 136 20.03 15.08 13.14
C SER A 136 19.54 14.54 11.77
N ARG A 137 18.24 14.46 11.53
CA ARG A 137 17.67 13.92 10.30
C ARG A 137 17.38 15.02 9.29
N THR A 138 17.72 14.75 8.05
CA THR A 138 17.48 15.67 6.92
C THR A 138 16.11 15.44 6.30
N LEU A 139 15.64 14.19 6.29
CA LEU A 139 14.31 13.80 5.78
C LEU A 139 13.35 13.56 6.95
N GLU A 140 12.07 13.57 6.66
CA GLU A 140 11.00 13.44 7.65
C GLU A 140 11.00 12.07 8.36
N ASP A 141 10.67 12.09 9.64
CA ASP A 141 10.40 10.92 10.46
C ASP A 141 8.93 10.79 10.86
N ASP A 142 8.11 11.80 10.51
CA ASP A 142 6.66 11.80 10.68
C ASP A 142 5.99 12.55 9.51
N ALA A 143 4.83 12.06 9.07
CA ALA A 143 4.02 12.70 8.04
C ALA A 143 2.52 12.48 8.28
N MET A 144 1.75 13.56 8.19
CA MET A 144 0.28 13.55 8.13
C MET A 144 -0.17 13.99 6.75
N VAL A 145 -0.93 13.13 6.07
CA VAL A 145 -1.35 13.36 4.69
C VAL A 145 -2.88 13.35 4.59
N ASN A 146 -3.47 14.41 4.08
CA ASN A 146 -4.85 14.43 3.63
C ASN A 146 -4.89 14.18 2.12
N PHE A 147 -5.84 13.39 1.64
CA PHE A 147 -5.94 13.09 0.21
C PHE A 147 -7.37 13.05 -0.32
N ARG A 148 -7.51 13.14 -1.63
CA ARG A 148 -8.77 12.99 -2.39
C ARG A 148 -8.60 11.88 -3.40
N MET A 149 -9.65 11.07 -3.55
CA MET A 149 -9.70 9.98 -4.52
C MET A 149 -10.62 10.33 -5.69
N ASP A 150 -10.40 9.72 -6.83
CA ASP A 150 -11.15 9.96 -8.08
C ASP A 150 -12.63 9.61 -7.99
N GLY A 151 -12.99 8.60 -7.18
CA GLY A 151 -14.39 8.24 -6.89
C GLY A 151 -15.06 9.11 -5.82
N GLY A 152 -14.39 10.18 -5.33
CA GLY A 152 -14.94 11.15 -4.38
C GLY A 152 -14.68 10.85 -2.91
N ALA A 153 -14.06 9.72 -2.56
CA ALA A 153 -13.68 9.44 -1.18
C ALA A 153 -12.61 10.43 -0.68
N VAL A 154 -12.68 10.75 0.60
CA VAL A 154 -11.74 11.63 1.31
C VAL A 154 -10.89 10.79 2.25
N GLY A 155 -9.56 10.95 2.19
CA GLY A 155 -8.66 10.15 3.01
C GLY A 155 -7.76 10.94 3.92
N ARG A 156 -7.29 10.26 4.96
CA ARG A 156 -6.22 10.69 5.85
C ARG A 156 -5.25 9.56 6.06
N LEU A 157 -3.97 9.89 6.10
CA LEU A 157 -2.91 8.92 6.37
C LEU A 157 -1.96 9.52 7.40
N TRP A 158 -1.58 8.71 8.37
CA TRP A 158 -0.50 9.02 9.30
C TRP A 158 0.60 7.97 9.17
N THR A 159 1.84 8.43 9.01
CA THR A 159 3.02 7.55 9.04
C THR A 159 4.11 8.16 9.93
N SER A 160 4.72 7.33 10.76
CA SER A 160 5.74 7.77 11.72
C SER A 160 6.74 6.67 11.98
N SER A 161 8.01 7.03 12.16
CA SER A 161 9.06 6.13 12.64
C SER A 161 9.42 6.36 14.11
N ILE A 162 8.80 7.37 14.75
CA ILE A 162 9.13 7.84 16.10
C ILE A 162 7.97 7.70 17.11
N ALA A 163 6.87 7.07 16.73
CA ALA A 163 5.69 6.87 17.55
C ALA A 163 5.94 5.77 18.61
N ILE A 164 6.70 6.08 19.65
CA ILE A 164 7.03 5.13 20.74
C ILE A 164 5.76 4.52 21.33
N GLY A 165 5.75 3.20 21.51
CA GLY A 165 4.62 2.44 22.02
C GLY A 165 3.73 1.85 20.94
N ARG A 166 3.85 2.30 19.68
CA ARG A 166 3.28 1.62 18.52
C ARG A 166 4.26 0.55 18.04
N GLN A 167 3.77 -0.66 17.76
CA GLN A 167 4.64 -1.76 17.32
C GLN A 167 4.94 -1.67 15.82
N HIS A 168 4.01 -2.13 14.98
CA HIS A 168 4.15 -1.98 13.52
C HIS A 168 3.17 -0.95 12.96
N GLY A 169 1.93 -0.94 13.48
CA GLY A 169 0.98 0.13 13.32
C GLY A 169 0.36 0.29 11.93
N LEU A 170 0.49 -0.69 11.02
CA LEU A 170 -0.23 -0.66 9.77
C LEU A 170 -1.70 -0.99 10.00
N GLY A 171 -2.58 -0.06 9.62
CA GLY A 171 -4.01 -0.21 9.78
C GLY A 171 -4.80 0.59 8.76
N ILE A 172 -6.05 0.19 8.54
CA ILE A 172 -6.98 0.87 7.64
C ILE A 172 -8.40 0.84 8.19
N GLN A 173 -9.11 1.96 8.02
CA GLN A 173 -10.53 2.10 8.26
C GLN A 173 -11.20 2.70 7.03
N VAL A 174 -12.30 2.11 6.59
CA VAL A 174 -13.10 2.59 5.45
C VAL A 174 -14.52 2.80 5.91
N PHE A 175 -15.09 3.96 5.60
CA PHE A 175 -16.43 4.36 6.01
C PHE A 175 -17.27 4.70 4.78
N GLY A 176 -18.35 3.96 4.60
CA GLY A 176 -19.33 4.18 3.55
C GLY A 176 -20.68 4.65 4.10
N GLU A 177 -21.67 4.67 3.24
CA GLU A 177 -23.05 5.07 3.60
C GLU A 177 -23.76 4.04 4.48
N LYS A 178 -23.46 2.76 4.28
CA LYS A 178 -24.15 1.64 4.92
C LYS A 178 -23.37 1.00 6.06
N GLY A 179 -22.12 1.42 6.27
CA GLY A 179 -21.28 0.89 7.36
C GLY A 179 -19.80 1.19 7.20
N GLY A 180 -19.00 0.63 8.09
CA GLY A 180 -17.56 0.80 8.12
C GLY A 180 -16.81 -0.50 8.36
N LEU A 181 -15.60 -0.57 7.85
CA LEU A 181 -14.65 -1.66 8.04
C LEU A 181 -13.40 -1.16 8.75
N ARG A 182 -12.82 -2.00 9.61
CA ARG A 182 -11.52 -1.74 10.24
C ARG A 182 -10.67 -3.01 10.25
N TRP A 183 -9.44 -2.89 9.82
CA TRP A 183 -8.43 -3.93 9.87
C TRP A 183 -7.10 -3.39 10.41
N SER A 184 -6.33 -4.22 11.12
CA SER A 184 -4.99 -3.93 11.62
C SER A 184 -4.07 -5.12 11.39
N GLN A 185 -2.84 -4.87 10.97
CA GLN A 185 -1.84 -5.90 10.80
C GLN A 185 -1.43 -6.58 12.12
N GLU A 186 -1.56 -5.93 13.25
CA GLU A 186 -1.27 -6.51 14.57
C GLU A 186 -2.30 -7.57 14.97
N HIS A 187 -3.50 -7.53 14.34
CA HIS A 187 -4.56 -8.53 14.46
C HIS A 187 -5.06 -8.96 13.08
N PRO A 188 -4.18 -9.54 12.23
CA PRO A 188 -4.44 -9.67 10.79
C PRO A 188 -5.52 -10.68 10.45
N ASN A 189 -5.87 -11.55 11.42
CA ASN A 189 -6.87 -12.60 11.24
C ASN A 189 -8.30 -12.16 11.61
N GLN A 190 -8.49 -10.86 11.94
CA GLN A 190 -9.78 -10.27 12.30
C GLN A 190 -10.08 -9.03 11.46
N LEU A 191 -11.29 -8.98 10.92
CA LEU A 191 -11.86 -7.80 10.25
C LEU A 191 -13.11 -7.38 11.02
N TYR A 192 -13.15 -6.12 11.41
CA TYR A 192 -14.30 -5.54 12.11
C TYR A 192 -15.25 -4.92 11.09
N TRP A 193 -16.46 -5.42 11.03
CA TRP A 193 -17.55 -4.91 10.22
C TRP A 193 -18.62 -4.24 11.09
N MET A 194 -18.92 -2.99 10.81
CA MET A 194 -19.87 -2.16 11.54
C MET A 194 -20.98 -1.69 10.59
N PRO A 195 -22.02 -2.50 10.35
CA PRO A 195 -23.16 -2.08 9.54
C PRO A 195 -23.92 -0.94 10.24
N LEU A 196 -24.49 -0.04 9.44
CA LEU A 196 -25.25 1.09 9.98
C LEU A 196 -26.47 0.61 10.77
N ASN A 197 -26.61 1.07 11.99
CA ASN A 197 -27.68 0.70 12.95
C ASN A 197 -27.70 -0.78 13.38
N GLU A 198 -26.62 -1.52 13.17
CA GLU A 198 -26.50 -2.91 13.60
C GLU A 198 -25.36 -3.08 14.63
N ARG A 199 -25.20 -4.29 15.14
CA ARG A 199 -24.09 -4.62 16.05
C ARG A 199 -22.80 -4.79 15.26
N LEU A 200 -21.69 -4.43 15.90
CA LEU A 200 -20.36 -4.79 15.43
C LEU A 200 -20.25 -6.30 15.22
N GLN A 201 -19.73 -6.70 14.09
CA GLN A 201 -19.39 -8.07 13.72
C GLN A 201 -17.89 -8.20 13.60
N ILE A 202 -17.32 -9.32 14.04
CA ILE A 202 -15.93 -9.68 13.84
C ILE A 202 -15.90 -10.83 12.84
N ILE A 203 -15.29 -10.62 11.70
CA ILE A 203 -15.11 -11.63 10.66
C ILE A 203 -13.72 -12.22 10.86
N GLU A 204 -13.66 -13.54 11.10
CA GLU A 204 -12.40 -14.25 11.28
C GLU A 204 -11.89 -14.80 9.94
N ARG A 205 -10.58 -14.81 9.75
CA ARG A 205 -9.98 -15.46 8.60
C ARG A 205 -10.31 -16.97 8.61
N GLY A 206 -10.77 -17.47 7.47
CA GLY A 206 -11.12 -18.88 7.30
C GLY A 206 -12.55 -19.21 7.74
N GLU A 207 -13.39 -18.23 8.07
CA GLU A 207 -14.83 -18.43 8.21
C GLU A 207 -15.48 -18.82 6.87
N ALA A 208 -16.63 -19.47 6.95
CA ALA A 208 -17.46 -19.73 5.77
C ALA A 208 -17.94 -18.39 5.16
N ASN A 209 -18.13 -18.39 3.84
CA ASN A 209 -18.65 -17.26 3.07
C ASN A 209 -17.73 -16.03 2.95
N LEU A 210 -16.43 -16.21 3.13
CA LEU A 210 -15.48 -15.19 2.69
C LEU A 210 -15.51 -15.06 1.15
N SER A 211 -14.91 -13.99 0.65
CA SER A 211 -14.79 -13.83 -0.81
C SER A 211 -13.78 -14.84 -1.40
N PRO A 212 -13.92 -15.20 -2.69
CA PRO A 212 -12.98 -16.11 -3.35
C PRO A 212 -11.52 -15.71 -3.22
N GLU A 213 -11.23 -14.40 -3.24
CA GLU A 213 -9.90 -13.84 -3.09
C GLU A 213 -9.33 -14.08 -1.68
N ALA A 214 -10.19 -14.02 -0.67
CA ALA A 214 -9.81 -14.30 0.72
C ALA A 214 -9.62 -15.81 0.96
N ASP A 215 -10.52 -16.64 0.44
CA ASP A 215 -10.42 -18.10 0.54
C ASP A 215 -9.15 -18.62 -0.14
N ARG A 216 -8.86 -18.13 -1.36
CA ARG A 216 -7.64 -18.47 -2.09
C ARG A 216 -6.37 -18.17 -1.29
N THR A 217 -6.37 -17.12 -0.46
CA THR A 217 -5.22 -16.66 0.31
C THR A 217 -5.21 -17.15 1.76
N THR A 218 -6.20 -17.91 2.18
CA THR A 218 -6.24 -18.60 3.47
C THR A 218 -5.48 -19.93 3.37
N ARG A 219 -4.42 -20.11 4.15
CA ARG A 219 -3.50 -21.26 4.06
C ARG A 219 -3.67 -22.26 5.19
N VAL A 220 -4.02 -21.81 6.38
CA VAL A 220 -4.20 -22.67 7.53
C VAL A 220 -5.62 -22.53 8.08
N THR A 221 -6.06 -23.57 8.78
CA THR A 221 -7.42 -23.64 9.36
C THR A 221 -7.68 -22.46 10.32
N ILE A 222 -8.93 -22.04 10.40
CA ILE A 222 -9.41 -21.05 11.38
C ILE A 222 -8.92 -21.39 12.79
N GLY A 223 -8.59 -20.39 13.59
CA GLY A 223 -8.00 -20.55 14.92
C GLY A 223 -6.47 -20.68 14.93
N HIS A 224 -5.83 -20.86 13.78
CA HIS A 224 -4.37 -20.80 13.65
C HIS A 224 -3.98 -19.44 13.04
N ALA A 225 -2.96 -18.79 13.60
CA ALA A 225 -2.55 -17.47 13.14
C ALA A 225 -1.84 -17.52 11.77
N GLU A 226 -2.25 -16.64 10.87
CA GLU A 226 -1.47 -16.27 9.69
C GLU A 226 -0.92 -14.86 9.86
N GLY A 227 0.25 -14.60 9.27
CA GLY A 227 0.95 -13.34 9.40
C GLY A 227 1.67 -12.90 8.13
N MET A 228 2.54 -11.90 8.27
CA MET A 228 3.25 -11.25 7.17
C MET A 228 3.91 -12.21 6.17
N PRO A 229 4.63 -13.28 6.56
CA PRO A 229 5.27 -14.17 5.58
C PRO A 229 4.26 -14.81 4.62
N LEU A 230 3.06 -15.16 5.10
CA LEU A 230 2.03 -15.75 4.25
C LEU A 230 1.38 -14.71 3.33
N ALA A 231 1.20 -13.48 3.80
CA ALA A 231 0.72 -12.39 2.96
C ALA A 231 1.66 -12.15 1.77
N PHE A 232 2.97 -12.08 2.01
CA PHE A 232 3.96 -11.96 0.92
C PHE A 232 3.94 -13.20 0.00
N ALA A 233 3.87 -14.41 0.56
CA ALA A 233 3.77 -15.63 -0.23
C ALA A 233 2.53 -15.65 -1.14
N ASN A 234 1.42 -15.02 -0.72
CA ASN A 234 0.22 -14.88 -1.53
C ASN A 234 0.46 -14.01 -2.78
N ILE A 235 1.21 -12.90 -2.65
CA ILE A 235 1.61 -12.08 -3.81
C ILE A 235 2.46 -12.89 -4.79
N TYR A 236 3.44 -13.66 -4.30
CA TYR A 236 4.24 -14.54 -5.17
C TYR A 236 3.38 -15.59 -5.88
N THR A 237 2.40 -16.17 -5.18
CA THR A 237 1.50 -17.19 -5.74
C THR A 237 0.61 -16.60 -6.84
N ASP A 238 0.10 -15.40 -6.64
CA ASP A 238 -0.74 -14.70 -7.62
C ASP A 238 0.07 -14.29 -8.84
N LEU A 239 1.27 -13.75 -8.64
CA LEU A 239 2.17 -13.43 -9.74
C LEU A 239 2.55 -14.69 -10.53
N ALA A 240 2.81 -15.82 -9.87
CA ALA A 240 3.09 -17.08 -10.53
C ALA A 240 1.89 -17.58 -11.37
N GLU A 241 0.66 -17.37 -10.88
CA GLU A 241 -0.55 -17.66 -11.64
C GLU A 241 -0.68 -16.75 -12.88
N ALA A 242 -0.46 -15.45 -12.71
CA ALA A 242 -0.47 -14.51 -13.82
C ALA A 242 0.58 -14.84 -14.90
N ILE A 243 1.79 -15.26 -14.49
CA ILE A 243 2.84 -15.69 -15.42
C ILE A 243 2.45 -16.96 -16.17
N ARG A 244 1.87 -17.97 -15.49
CA ARG A 244 1.39 -19.18 -16.15
C ARG A 244 0.27 -18.89 -17.14
N ALA A 245 -0.71 -18.09 -16.75
CA ALA A 245 -1.80 -17.67 -17.61
C ALA A 245 -1.28 -16.97 -18.87
N HIS A 246 -0.31 -16.06 -18.70
CA HIS A 246 0.35 -15.39 -19.83
C HIS A 246 1.06 -16.38 -20.77
N GLN A 247 1.83 -17.33 -20.23
CA GLN A 247 2.54 -18.34 -21.01
C GLN A 247 1.60 -19.31 -21.75
N GLU A 248 0.45 -19.60 -21.15
CA GLU A 248 -0.57 -20.49 -21.70
C GLU A 248 -1.57 -19.77 -22.62
N GLY A 249 -1.50 -18.44 -22.73
CA GLY A 249 -2.41 -17.64 -23.54
C GLY A 249 -3.87 -17.67 -23.05
N ARG A 250 -4.09 -17.83 -21.76
CA ARG A 250 -5.40 -17.84 -21.11
C ARG A 250 -5.57 -16.65 -20.17
N ASP A 251 -6.81 -16.38 -19.78
CA ASP A 251 -7.10 -15.38 -18.75
C ASP A 251 -6.56 -15.80 -17.38
N VAL A 252 -6.14 -14.80 -16.59
CA VAL A 252 -5.75 -14.99 -15.19
C VAL A 252 -7.00 -15.29 -14.37
N ASP A 253 -6.87 -16.19 -13.38
CA ASP A 253 -7.92 -16.37 -12.37
C ASP A 253 -8.23 -15.01 -11.70
N PRO A 254 -9.47 -14.50 -11.76
CA PRO A 254 -9.83 -13.21 -11.18
C PRO A 254 -9.48 -13.08 -9.69
N ALA A 255 -9.55 -14.19 -8.93
CA ALA A 255 -9.17 -14.19 -7.51
C ALA A 255 -7.65 -14.08 -7.28
N ALA A 256 -6.84 -14.34 -8.31
CA ALA A 256 -5.37 -14.17 -8.31
C ALA A 256 -4.93 -12.86 -8.98
N ASP A 257 -5.79 -12.20 -9.75
CA ASP A 257 -5.44 -10.98 -10.50
C ASP A 257 -5.42 -9.72 -9.62
N LEU A 258 -4.92 -9.88 -8.40
CA LEU A 258 -4.85 -8.84 -7.37
C LEU A 258 -3.41 -8.51 -6.93
N TYR A 259 -2.41 -9.01 -7.63
CA TYR A 259 -1.02 -8.61 -7.35
C TYR A 259 -0.78 -7.16 -7.78
N PRO A 260 -0.01 -6.37 -6.99
CA PRO A 260 0.28 -4.99 -7.34
C PRO A 260 1.18 -4.90 -8.58
N ARG A 261 0.84 -4.01 -9.51
CA ARG A 261 1.50 -3.84 -10.81
C ARG A 261 2.50 -2.69 -10.81
N ALA A 262 3.30 -2.56 -11.85
CA ALA A 262 4.20 -1.43 -12.05
C ALA A 262 3.45 -0.08 -12.04
N SER A 263 2.20 -0.02 -12.50
CA SER A 263 1.34 1.16 -12.40
C SER A 263 1.09 1.59 -10.95
N ASP A 264 0.95 0.63 -10.02
CA ASP A 264 0.77 0.94 -8.59
C ASP A 264 2.07 1.46 -7.98
N GLY A 265 3.21 0.90 -8.40
CA GLY A 265 4.54 1.43 -8.07
C GLY A 265 4.72 2.87 -8.53
N LEU A 266 4.34 3.16 -9.77
CA LEU A 266 4.42 4.52 -10.32
C LEU A 266 3.52 5.51 -9.56
N ARG A 267 2.28 5.13 -9.23
CA ARG A 267 1.38 5.97 -8.41
C ARG A 267 1.97 6.25 -7.03
N SER A 268 2.61 5.26 -6.44
CA SER A 268 3.30 5.45 -5.15
C SER A 268 4.47 6.41 -5.27
N MET A 269 5.26 6.35 -6.35
CA MET A 269 6.36 7.32 -6.57
C MET A 269 5.83 8.73 -6.80
N ALA A 270 4.73 8.89 -7.53
CA ALA A 270 4.07 10.19 -7.70
C ALA A 270 3.55 10.73 -6.36
N ALA A 271 3.02 9.87 -5.49
CA ALA A 271 2.60 10.26 -4.15
C ALA A 271 3.79 10.69 -3.27
N VAL A 272 4.94 10.01 -3.35
CA VAL A 272 6.18 10.40 -2.65
C VAL A 272 6.63 11.80 -3.07
N ALA A 273 6.68 12.06 -4.39
CA ALA A 273 7.04 13.37 -4.92
C ALA A 273 6.04 14.45 -4.48
N ALA A 274 4.74 14.15 -4.51
CA ALA A 274 3.68 15.06 -4.11
C ALA A 274 3.72 15.37 -2.59
N VAL A 275 4.04 14.39 -1.74
CA VAL A 275 4.22 14.61 -0.29
C VAL A 275 5.39 15.55 -0.04
N ALA A 276 6.53 15.33 -0.69
CA ALA A 276 7.69 16.21 -0.57
C ALA A 276 7.38 17.64 -1.09
N GLU A 277 6.71 17.76 -2.24
CA GLU A 277 6.28 19.05 -2.79
C GLU A 277 5.33 19.79 -1.85
N SER A 278 4.31 19.11 -1.34
CA SER A 278 3.32 19.68 -0.41
C SER A 278 3.99 20.16 0.89
N GLY A 279 4.84 19.33 1.48
CA GLY A 279 5.57 19.66 2.70
C GLY A 279 6.50 20.89 2.54
N ALA A 280 7.17 21.00 1.38
CA ALA A 280 7.99 22.17 1.05
C ALA A 280 7.19 23.44 0.81
N ASN A 281 5.86 23.35 0.61
CA ASN A 281 4.95 24.45 0.33
C ASN A 281 3.86 24.60 1.40
N GLU A 282 4.21 24.49 2.67
CA GLU A 282 3.32 24.74 3.83
C GLU A 282 2.01 23.89 3.76
N ALA A 283 2.14 22.60 3.43
CA ALA A 283 1.03 21.67 3.27
C ALA A 283 0.01 22.08 2.19
N ALA A 284 0.44 22.74 1.15
CA ALA A 284 -0.43 23.08 0.02
C ALA A 284 -0.98 21.82 -0.69
N TRP A 285 -2.21 21.92 -1.20
CA TRP A 285 -2.80 20.84 -2.00
C TRP A 285 -2.13 20.73 -3.38
N VAL A 286 -1.58 19.56 -3.68
CA VAL A 286 -0.88 19.26 -4.94
C VAL A 286 -1.52 18.09 -5.68
N ASP A 287 -1.25 17.96 -6.99
CA ASP A 287 -1.68 16.83 -7.81
C ASP A 287 -0.78 15.63 -7.52
N ALA A 288 -1.35 14.53 -7.10
CA ALA A 288 -0.64 13.28 -6.77
C ALA A 288 -0.64 12.25 -7.90
N ARG A 289 -1.26 12.56 -9.04
CA ARG A 289 -1.27 11.63 -10.18
C ARG A 289 0.08 11.64 -10.90
N PRO A 290 0.54 10.47 -11.39
CA PRO A 290 1.68 10.43 -12.31
C PRO A 290 1.42 11.32 -13.55
N PRO A 291 2.42 12.02 -14.09
CA PRO A 291 2.24 12.84 -15.29
C PRO A 291 1.61 12.09 -16.45
N MET A 292 1.98 10.84 -16.69
CA MET A 292 1.41 10.01 -17.75
C MET A 292 -0.08 9.63 -17.55
N TYR A 293 -0.67 9.92 -16.38
CA TYR A 293 -2.08 9.63 -16.05
C TYR A 293 -2.91 10.91 -15.80
N ARG A 294 -2.35 12.10 -16.08
CA ARG A 294 -3.03 13.41 -15.96
C ARG A 294 -3.96 13.73 -17.11
#